data_06066619240d811ee96106357858110c
#
_entry.id   06066619240d811ee96106357858110c
#
_cell.length_a   1.000
_cell.length_b   1.000
_cell.length_c   1.000
_cell.angle_alpha   90.00
_cell.angle_beta   90.00
_cell.angle_gamma   90.00
#
_symmetry.space_group_name_H-M   'P 1'
#
loop_
_entity.id
_entity.type
_entity.pdbx_description
1 polymer ?
#
loop_
_entity_poly.entity_id
_entity_poly.type
_entity_poly.pdbx_seq_one_letter_code
_entity_poly.pdbx_strand_id
1 'polypeptide(L)' 'MNDDRPSTIVLVGAVAFIVALVILVFFGIGYGFGRAFL' A
#
# COMPACT_ATOMS: atom_id res chain seq x y z
N MET A 1 6.19 10.59 21.51
CA MET A 1 4.86 10.22 21.72
C MET A 1 4.63 9.57 23.03
N ASN A 2 3.94 10.20 23.82
CA ASN A 2 3.82 9.76 25.16
C ASN A 2 2.54 9.04 25.42
N ASP A 3 1.73 8.88 24.40
CA ASP A 3 0.45 8.26 24.56
C ASP A 3 0.45 6.92 23.93
N ASP A 4 -0.62 6.22 24.12
CA ASP A 4 -0.77 4.92 23.51
C ASP A 4 -1.19 5.04 22.07
N ARG A 5 -1.45 6.24 21.62
CA ARG A 5 -1.89 6.46 20.27
C ARG A 5 -0.71 6.82 19.36
N PRO A 6 -0.72 6.36 18.13
CA PRO A 6 0.32 6.77 17.20
C PRO A 6 0.14 8.23 16.83
N SER A 7 1.22 8.86 16.43
CA SER A 7 1.15 10.24 16.01
C SER A 7 0.45 10.33 14.65
N THR A 8 0.03 11.54 14.29
CA THR A 8 -0.63 11.75 13.02
C THR A 8 0.27 11.34 11.87
N ILE A 9 1.56 11.63 11.98
CA ILE A 9 2.49 11.27 10.92
C ILE A 9 2.56 9.76 10.76
N VAL A 10 2.57 9.03 11.87
CA VAL A 10 2.62 7.58 11.81
C VAL A 10 1.34 7.03 11.20
N LEU A 11 0.21 7.61 11.57
CA LEU A 11 -1.06 7.17 11.01
C LEU A 11 -1.11 7.39 9.50
N VAL A 12 -0.73 8.59 9.09
CA VAL A 12 -0.73 8.92 7.66
C VAL A 12 0.23 8.01 6.93
N GLY A 13 1.40 7.78 7.50
CA GLY A 13 2.37 6.90 6.88
C GLY A 13 1.87 5.47 6.74
N ALA A 14 1.18 4.98 7.77
CA ALA A 14 0.65 3.63 7.73
C ALA A 14 -0.42 3.50 6.66
N VAL A 15 -1.33 4.46 6.58
CA VAL A 15 -2.37 4.43 5.56
C VAL A 15 -1.76 4.52 4.17
N ALA A 16 -0.80 5.41 4.01
CA ALA A 16 -0.14 5.57 2.71
C ALA A 16 0.56 4.28 2.30
N PHE A 17 1.20 3.62 3.26
CA PHE A 17 1.89 2.37 2.97
C PHE A 17 0.92 1.29 2.51
N ILE A 18 -0.20 1.19 3.21
CA ILE A 18 -1.20 0.19 2.86
C ILE A 18 -1.77 0.46 1.46
N VAL A 19 -2.09 1.72 1.18
CA VAL A 19 -2.62 2.09 -0.12
C VAL A 19 -1.61 1.78 -1.21
N ALA A 20 -0.35 2.11 -0.96
CA ALA A 20 0.70 1.86 -1.94
C ALA A 20 0.83 0.36 -2.21
N LEU A 21 0.74 -0.45 -1.16
CA LEU A 21 0.81 -1.89 -1.32
C LEU A 21 -0.33 -2.42 -2.17
N VAL A 22 -1.54 -1.95 -1.89
CA VAL A 22 -2.70 -2.38 -2.65
C VAL A 22 -2.54 -2.04 -4.14
N ILE A 23 -2.12 -0.82 -4.40
CA ILE A 23 -1.93 -0.38 -5.78
C ILE A 23 -0.85 -1.22 -6.44
N LEU A 24 0.24 -1.46 -5.74
CA LEU A 24 1.35 -2.22 -6.29
C LEU A 24 0.93 -3.65 -6.62
N VAL A 25 0.19 -4.27 -5.72
CA VAL A 25 -0.26 -5.64 -5.92
C VAL A 25 -1.20 -5.71 -7.11
N PHE A 26 -2.17 -4.80 -7.17
CA PHE A 26 -3.12 -4.80 -8.28
C PHE A 26 -2.41 -4.52 -9.60
N PHE A 27 -1.49 -3.59 -9.59
CA PHE A 27 -0.74 -3.26 -10.78
C PHE A 27 0.09 -4.45 -11.24
N GLY A 28 0.74 -5.11 -10.28
CA GLY A 28 1.56 -6.27 -10.59
C GLY A 28 0.75 -7.42 -11.15
N ILE A 29 -0.42 -7.67 -10.57
CA ILE A 29 -1.27 -8.74 -11.04
C ILE A 29 -1.76 -8.44 -12.46
N GLY A 30 -2.21 -7.21 -12.68
CA GLY A 30 -2.67 -6.82 -14.01
C GLY A 30 -1.58 -6.93 -15.04
N TYR A 31 -0.38 -6.50 -14.70
CA TYR A 31 0.75 -6.59 -15.61
C TYR A 31 1.09 -8.04 -15.92
N GLY A 32 1.14 -8.87 -14.85
CA GLY A 32 1.48 -10.27 -15.03
C GLY A 32 0.46 -10.99 -15.87
N PHE A 33 -0.80 -10.74 -15.63
CA PHE A 33 -1.85 -11.39 -16.41
C PHE A 33 -1.80 -10.95 -17.86
N GLY A 34 -1.59 -9.67 -18.07
CA GLY A 34 -1.49 -9.17 -19.43
C GLY A 34 -0.35 -9.82 -20.19
N ARG A 35 0.79 -9.96 -19.56
CA ARG A 35 1.93 -10.59 -20.21
C ARG A 35 1.69 -12.07 -20.44
N ALA A 36 1.06 -12.73 -19.50
CA ALA A 36 0.87 -14.17 -19.61
C ALA A 36 -0.11 -14.52 -20.71
N PHE A 37 -1.08 -13.66 -20.95
CA PHE A 37 -2.12 -13.95 -21.93
C PHE A 37 -1.82 -13.37 -23.30
N LEU A 38 -0.95 -12.40 -23.35
CA LEU A 38 -0.53 -11.80 -24.59
C LEU A 38 0.88 -12.17 -24.92
#